data_532d6888569a076133457d1dda66edc5
#
_entry.id   532d6888569a076133457d1dda66edc5
#
_cell.length_a   1.000
_cell.length_b   1.000
_cell.length_c   1.000
_cell.angle_alpha   90.00
_cell.angle_beta   90.00
_cell.angle_gamma   90.00
#
_symmetry.space_group_name_H-M   'P 1'
#
loop_
_entity.id
_entity.type
_entity.pdbx_description
1 polymer ?
#
loop_
_entity_poly.entity_id
_entity_poly.type
_entity_poly.pdbx_seq_one_letter_code
_entity_poly.pdbx_strand_id
1 'polypeptide(L)'
;DGRIRARVAGMAEERDSHVDLYHARKQVFYGVIDADLTPDTTLSVGADYQANRPTGSTWGGLPLVFTNGMPADWSTSKTTAANWTRWNSTNKSIFANLQHRFGNDWKLKANFVHRDSAYDAKLLYLMRQPDITTGLGMAALPNYSEYSFQQNSADLQVTGGWELGGRRHEAVVGLTSSRAREHKA
;
A
#
# COMPACT_ATOMS: atom_id res chain seq x y z
N ASP A 1 -21.29 14.29 25.48
CA ASP A 1 -21.46 15.42 24.56
C ASP A 1 -21.02 15.15 23.13
N GLY A 2 -20.41 14.00 22.81
CA GLY A 2 -20.11 13.57 21.44
C GLY A 2 -19.10 14.44 20.65
N ARG A 3 -18.46 15.41 21.27
CA ARG A 3 -17.45 16.28 20.62
C ARG A 3 -16.15 15.57 20.29
N ILE A 4 -15.85 14.48 20.98
CA ILE A 4 -14.68 13.65 20.71
C ILE A 4 -15.19 12.26 20.40
N ARG A 5 -14.77 11.73 19.25
CA ARG A 5 -15.10 10.39 18.79
C ARG A 5 -13.81 9.67 18.45
N ALA A 6 -13.72 8.39 18.74
CA ALA A 6 -12.55 7.59 18.39
C ALA A 6 -12.99 6.30 17.71
N ARG A 7 -12.14 5.82 16.80
CA ARG A 7 -12.29 4.53 16.15
C ARG A 7 -10.95 3.81 16.15
N VAL A 8 -10.98 2.53 16.52
CA VAL A 8 -9.83 1.63 16.44
C VAL A 8 -10.24 0.40 15.65
N ALA A 9 -9.37 -0.07 14.79
CA ALA A 9 -9.53 -1.32 14.06
C ALA A 9 -8.21 -2.10 14.04
N GLY A 10 -8.30 -3.42 14.15
CA GLY A 10 -7.14 -4.31 14.09
C GLY A 10 -7.49 -5.56 13.31
N MET A 11 -6.50 -6.10 12.59
CA MET A 11 -6.62 -7.34 11.85
C MET A 11 -5.29 -8.11 11.96
N ALA A 12 -5.39 -9.41 12.19
CA ALA A 12 -4.31 -10.35 12.01
C ALA A 12 -4.81 -11.49 11.10
N GLU A 13 -4.01 -11.82 10.10
CA GLU A 13 -4.30 -12.89 9.15
C GLU A 13 -3.06 -13.78 9.04
N GLU A 14 -3.29 -15.09 9.09
CA GLU A 14 -2.30 -16.11 8.82
C GLU A 14 -2.98 -17.22 8.01
N ARG A 15 -2.44 -17.52 6.83
CA ARG A 15 -3.03 -18.54 5.96
C ARG A 15 -2.01 -19.19 5.03
N ASP A 16 -2.23 -20.46 4.76
CA ASP A 16 -1.57 -21.20 3.69
C ASP A 16 -2.23 -20.91 2.33
N SER A 17 -1.49 -21.15 1.27
CA SER A 17 -1.96 -21.04 -0.11
C SER A 17 -1.97 -22.42 -0.78
N HIS A 18 -2.71 -22.51 -1.89
CA HIS A 18 -2.58 -23.65 -2.82
C HIS A 18 -1.22 -23.66 -3.55
N VAL A 19 -0.51 -22.54 -3.56
CA VAL A 19 0.83 -22.42 -4.14
C VAL A 19 1.84 -22.96 -3.14
N ASP A 20 2.68 -23.90 -3.58
CA ASP A 20 3.71 -24.53 -2.77
C ASP A 20 4.62 -23.49 -2.11
N LEU A 21 4.99 -23.72 -0.83
CA LEU A 21 5.85 -22.86 -0.03
C LEU A 21 5.25 -21.50 0.38
N TYR A 22 4.16 -21.05 -0.25
CA TYR A 22 3.62 -19.73 0.04
C TYR A 22 2.74 -19.75 1.29
N HIS A 23 3.16 -18.97 2.29
CA HIS A 23 2.40 -18.73 3.51
C HIS A 23 2.27 -17.22 3.72
N ALA A 24 1.06 -16.73 3.92
CA ALA A 24 0.76 -15.32 4.13
C ALA A 24 0.57 -15.02 5.62
N ARG A 25 1.26 -13.98 6.10
CA ARG A 25 1.05 -13.38 7.42
C ARG A 25 0.90 -11.88 7.27
N LYS A 26 -0.22 -11.35 7.77
CA LYS A 26 -0.54 -9.92 7.69
C LYS A 26 -1.05 -9.40 9.03
N GLN A 27 -0.63 -8.21 9.38
CA GLN A 27 -1.10 -7.47 10.54
C GLN A 27 -1.46 -6.05 10.13
N VAL A 28 -2.60 -5.57 10.59
CA VAL A 28 -3.08 -4.20 10.36
C VAL A 28 -3.57 -3.62 11.68
N PHE A 29 -3.21 -2.38 11.93
CA PHE A 29 -3.75 -1.57 13.00
C PHE A 29 -4.11 -0.19 12.44
N TYR A 30 -5.25 0.34 12.85
CA TYR A 30 -5.73 1.67 12.50
C TYR A 30 -6.37 2.31 13.70
N GLY A 31 -6.08 3.59 13.93
CA GLY A 31 -6.72 4.39 14.96
C GLY A 31 -6.93 5.81 14.48
N VAL A 32 -8.06 6.40 14.83
CA VAL A 32 -8.39 7.80 14.56
C VAL A 32 -9.19 8.40 15.72
N ILE A 33 -8.93 9.66 16.00
CA ILE A 33 -9.69 10.49 16.93
C ILE A 33 -10.20 11.70 16.15
N ASP A 34 -11.50 11.94 16.19
CA ASP A 34 -12.17 13.12 15.67
C ASP A 34 -12.55 14.04 16.84
N ALA A 35 -12.21 15.31 16.73
CA ALA A 35 -12.55 16.34 17.71
C ALA A 35 -13.29 17.49 17.01
N ASP A 36 -14.53 17.77 17.45
CA ASP A 36 -15.27 18.96 17.02
C ASP A 36 -14.79 20.13 17.89
N LEU A 37 -13.80 20.90 17.35
CA LEU A 37 -13.19 22.05 18.03
C LEU A 37 -14.21 23.20 18.20
N THR A 38 -15.08 23.35 17.19
CA THR A 38 -16.24 24.23 17.19
C THR A 38 -17.39 23.55 16.46
N PRO A 39 -18.63 24.10 16.45
CA PRO A 39 -19.72 23.57 15.64
C PRO A 39 -19.41 23.47 14.15
N ASP A 40 -18.44 24.24 13.67
CA ASP A 40 -18.06 24.33 12.25
C ASP A 40 -16.67 23.78 11.95
N THR A 41 -15.92 23.33 12.97
CA THR A 41 -14.54 22.88 12.82
C THR A 41 -14.34 21.51 13.41
N THR A 42 -13.97 20.54 12.57
CA THR A 42 -13.57 19.19 12.99
C THR A 42 -12.11 18.94 12.67
N LEU A 43 -11.36 18.45 13.64
CA LEU A 43 -9.99 17.95 13.48
C LEU A 43 -10.01 16.43 13.68
N SER A 44 -9.45 15.70 12.72
CA SER A 44 -9.20 14.27 12.82
C SER A 44 -7.71 14.00 12.84
N VAL A 45 -7.23 13.22 13.79
CA VAL A 45 -5.82 12.77 13.86
C VAL A 45 -5.80 11.26 13.99
N GLY A 46 -4.99 10.59 13.21
CA GLY A 46 -4.92 9.14 13.24
C GLY A 46 -3.58 8.58 12.80
N ALA A 47 -3.47 7.27 12.96
CA ALA A 47 -2.32 6.50 12.54
C ALA A 47 -2.76 5.15 11.99
N ASP A 48 -1.98 4.61 11.05
CA ASP A 48 -2.10 3.23 10.61
C ASP A 48 -0.74 2.53 10.57
N TYR A 49 -0.80 1.23 10.74
CA TYR A 49 0.32 0.31 10.66
C TYR A 49 -0.12 -0.92 9.88
N GLN A 50 0.65 -1.31 8.89
CA GLN A 50 0.44 -2.53 8.14
C GLN A 50 1.77 -3.26 7.96
N ALA A 51 1.82 -4.54 8.31
CA ALA A 51 2.94 -5.42 8.07
C ALA A 51 2.50 -6.66 7.29
N ASN A 52 3.22 -6.98 6.21
CA ASN A 52 3.10 -8.25 5.50
C ASN A 52 4.42 -9.01 5.64
N ARG A 53 4.34 -10.28 6.00
CA ARG A 53 5.48 -11.17 6.25
C ARG A 53 5.27 -12.52 5.55
N PRO A 54 5.11 -12.54 4.21
CA PRO A 54 4.95 -13.80 3.49
C PRO A 54 6.27 -14.56 3.40
N THR A 55 6.18 -15.89 3.42
CA THR A 55 7.27 -16.80 3.03
C THR A 55 6.93 -17.46 1.70
N GLY A 56 7.92 -18.00 1.01
CA GLY A 56 7.71 -18.63 -0.30
C GLY A 56 7.25 -17.65 -1.38
N SER A 57 7.63 -16.37 -1.27
CA SER A 57 7.26 -15.34 -2.25
C SER A 57 7.91 -15.59 -3.59
N THR A 58 7.14 -15.50 -4.67
CA THR A 58 7.61 -15.66 -6.04
C THR A 58 8.14 -14.34 -6.61
N TRP A 59 9.12 -14.43 -7.50
CA TRP A 59 9.58 -13.34 -8.34
C TRP A 59 9.67 -13.85 -9.80
N GLY A 60 8.73 -13.44 -10.62
CA GLY A 60 8.54 -13.98 -11.96
C GLY A 60 7.65 -15.22 -11.98
N GLY A 61 7.48 -15.81 -13.17
CA GLY A 61 6.64 -16.97 -13.42
C GLY A 61 7.43 -18.20 -13.83
N LEU A 62 6.75 -19.32 -13.92
CA LEU A 62 7.27 -20.55 -14.53
C LEU A 62 7.39 -20.40 -16.06
N PRO A 63 8.38 -21.02 -16.71
CA PRO A 63 8.46 -21.05 -18.17
C PRO A 63 7.20 -21.69 -18.77
N LEU A 64 6.66 -21.09 -19.81
CA LEU A 64 5.44 -21.61 -20.47
C LEU A 64 5.74 -22.75 -21.44
N VAL A 65 7.00 -22.89 -21.87
CA VAL A 65 7.43 -23.90 -22.83
C VAL A 65 8.76 -24.50 -22.42
N PHE A 66 9.01 -25.72 -22.87
CA PHE A 66 10.31 -26.39 -22.82
C PHE A 66 11.26 -25.90 -23.93
N THR A 67 12.53 -26.28 -23.88
CA THR A 67 13.54 -25.91 -24.87
C THR A 67 13.20 -26.38 -26.28
N ASN A 68 12.41 -27.43 -26.45
CA ASN A 68 11.91 -27.93 -27.71
C ASN A 68 10.63 -27.26 -28.22
N GLY A 69 10.14 -26.21 -27.54
CA GLY A 69 8.94 -25.46 -27.87
C GLY A 69 7.61 -26.10 -27.43
N MET A 70 7.64 -27.27 -26.82
CA MET A 70 6.41 -27.90 -26.30
C MET A 70 5.89 -27.12 -25.09
N PRO A 71 4.55 -26.96 -24.94
CA PRO A 71 3.96 -26.36 -23.76
C PRO A 71 4.36 -27.10 -22.49
N ALA A 72 4.64 -26.34 -21.43
CA ALA A 72 4.88 -26.87 -20.09
C ALA A 72 3.57 -26.82 -19.29
N ASP A 73 3.06 -28.01 -18.93
CA ASP A 73 1.84 -28.16 -18.13
C ASP A 73 2.22 -28.29 -16.64
N TRP A 74 2.42 -27.16 -16.00
CA TRP A 74 2.74 -27.10 -14.57
C TRP A 74 1.49 -27.26 -13.73
N SER A 75 1.61 -28.00 -12.62
CA SER A 75 0.57 -27.99 -11.58
C SER A 75 0.29 -26.55 -11.11
N THR A 76 -0.98 -26.25 -10.78
CA THR A 76 -1.40 -24.95 -10.24
C THR A 76 -0.74 -24.59 -8.90
N SER A 77 -0.21 -25.60 -8.19
CA SER A 77 0.56 -25.40 -6.97
C SER A 77 2.03 -25.06 -7.20
N LYS A 78 2.56 -25.32 -8.42
CA LYS A 78 3.98 -25.18 -8.69
C LYS A 78 4.44 -23.72 -8.58
N THR A 79 5.59 -23.53 -7.96
CA THR A 79 6.16 -22.20 -7.69
C THR A 79 7.59 -22.07 -8.19
N THR A 80 8.01 -20.85 -8.48
CA THR A 80 9.42 -20.48 -8.68
C THR A 80 10.12 -20.10 -7.38
N ALA A 81 9.39 -20.08 -6.27
CA ALA A 81 9.95 -19.73 -4.96
C ALA A 81 10.86 -20.83 -4.43
N ALA A 82 11.74 -20.45 -3.53
CA ALA A 82 12.49 -21.37 -2.67
C ALA A 82 12.06 -21.17 -1.19
N ASN A 83 12.40 -22.12 -0.33
CA ASN A 83 12.01 -22.09 1.09
C ASN A 83 12.55 -20.87 1.87
N TRP A 84 13.57 -20.19 1.35
CA TRP A 84 14.18 -18.99 1.93
C TRP A 84 13.62 -17.69 1.33
N THR A 85 12.76 -17.75 0.28
CA THR A 85 12.23 -16.55 -0.35
C THR A 85 11.19 -15.88 0.52
N ARG A 86 11.22 -14.56 0.53
CA ARG A 86 10.28 -13.71 1.25
C ARG A 86 10.18 -12.33 0.58
N TRP A 87 9.08 -11.66 0.80
CA TRP A 87 8.87 -10.27 0.38
C TRP A 87 8.14 -9.52 1.50
N ASN A 88 8.90 -9.13 2.50
CA ASN A 88 8.36 -8.40 3.63
C ASN A 88 8.10 -6.94 3.28
N SER A 89 7.00 -6.41 3.79
CA SER A 89 6.71 -4.98 3.72
C SER A 89 6.14 -4.47 5.03
N THR A 90 6.49 -3.23 5.37
CA THR A 90 5.93 -2.51 6.51
C THR A 90 5.57 -1.11 6.04
N ASN A 91 4.33 -0.70 6.31
CA ASN A 91 3.86 0.66 6.09
C ASN A 91 3.38 1.23 7.42
N LYS A 92 3.77 2.45 7.71
CA LYS A 92 3.32 3.22 8.87
C LYS A 92 2.90 4.58 8.37
N SER A 93 1.77 5.09 8.83
CA SER A 93 1.44 6.48 8.58
C SER A 93 0.81 7.16 9.78
N ILE A 94 1.03 8.46 9.86
CA ILE A 94 0.26 9.36 10.70
C ILE A 94 -0.40 10.41 9.80
N PHE A 95 -1.60 10.80 10.14
CA PHE A 95 -2.35 11.78 9.36
C PHE A 95 -3.13 12.73 10.24
N ALA A 96 -3.38 13.93 9.69
CA ALA A 96 -4.25 14.93 10.28
C ALA A 96 -5.14 15.51 9.19
N ASN A 97 -6.44 15.65 9.48
CA ASN A 97 -7.43 16.25 8.59
C ASN A 97 -8.18 17.33 9.34
N LEU A 98 -8.21 18.53 8.81
CA LEU A 98 -8.98 19.65 9.31
C LEU A 98 -10.10 19.97 8.32
N GLN A 99 -11.32 20.07 8.81
CA GLN A 99 -12.46 20.56 8.05
C GLN A 99 -13.04 21.76 8.77
N HIS A 100 -13.31 22.82 8.04
CA HIS A 100 -13.96 24.02 8.55
C HIS A 100 -15.04 24.48 7.58
N ARG A 101 -16.24 24.78 8.12
CA ARG A 101 -17.34 25.39 7.38
C ARG A 101 -17.38 26.88 7.72
N PHE A 102 -17.22 27.69 6.70
CA PHE A 102 -17.49 29.13 6.81
C PHE A 102 -18.98 29.36 6.57
N GLY A 103 -19.48 30.49 6.96
CA GLY A 103 -20.80 30.94 6.50
C GLY A 103 -20.91 30.93 4.99
N ASN A 104 -22.14 30.91 4.44
CA ASN A 104 -22.42 31.00 3.00
C ASN A 104 -21.85 29.82 2.15
N ASP A 105 -22.00 28.61 2.62
CA ASP A 105 -21.65 27.36 1.90
C ASP A 105 -20.17 27.13 1.58
N TRP A 106 -19.28 27.95 2.07
CA TRP A 106 -17.83 27.76 1.89
C TRP A 106 -17.28 26.73 2.87
N LYS A 107 -16.40 25.86 2.39
CA LYS A 107 -15.73 24.80 3.16
C LYS A 107 -14.25 24.79 2.86
N LEU A 108 -13.45 24.66 3.92
CA LEU A 108 -12.03 24.39 3.84
C LEU A 108 -11.78 22.94 4.27
N LYS A 109 -10.93 22.23 3.51
CA LYS A 109 -10.33 20.96 3.91
C LYS A 109 -8.82 21.08 3.81
N ALA A 110 -8.13 20.69 4.88
CA ALA A 110 -6.68 20.57 4.89
C ALA A 110 -6.32 19.17 5.35
N ASN A 111 -5.44 18.48 4.62
CA ASN A 111 -5.00 17.14 4.91
C ASN A 111 -3.48 17.11 4.97
N PHE A 112 -2.93 16.35 5.91
CA PHE A 112 -1.51 16.07 6.01
C PHE A 112 -1.31 14.59 6.28
N VAL A 113 -0.34 13.97 5.59
CA VAL A 113 0.05 12.57 5.79
C VAL A 113 1.57 12.49 5.79
N HIS A 114 2.12 11.86 6.82
CA HIS A 114 3.48 11.36 6.84
C HIS A 114 3.45 9.84 6.76
N ARG A 115 4.21 9.25 5.83
CA ARG A 115 4.28 7.81 5.62
C ARG A 115 5.73 7.33 5.60
N ASP A 116 5.99 6.26 6.34
CA ASP A 116 7.19 5.45 6.27
C ASP A 116 6.85 4.07 5.71
N SER A 117 7.56 3.66 4.67
CA SER A 117 7.45 2.32 4.08
C SER A 117 8.82 1.66 4.04
N ALA A 118 8.88 0.38 4.33
CA ALA A 118 10.10 -0.42 4.26
C ALA A 118 9.80 -1.77 3.59
N TYR A 119 10.75 -2.24 2.79
CA TYR A 119 10.72 -3.53 2.11
C TYR A 119 12.01 -4.28 2.40
N ASP A 120 11.89 -5.57 2.67
CA ASP A 120 12.99 -6.55 2.78
C ASP A 120 12.58 -7.75 1.92
N ALA A 121 13.27 -7.95 0.82
CA ALA A 121 12.97 -9.02 -0.12
C ALA A 121 14.19 -9.89 -0.40
N LYS A 122 14.03 -11.21 -0.23
CA LYS A 122 14.93 -12.24 -0.74
C LYS A 122 14.16 -13.06 -1.74
N LEU A 123 14.55 -12.99 -3.00
CA LEU A 123 13.77 -13.52 -4.09
C LEU A 123 14.63 -14.37 -5.02
N LEU A 124 13.98 -15.24 -5.78
CA LEU A 124 14.60 -16.09 -6.78
C LEU A 124 13.89 -15.88 -8.11
N TYR A 125 14.63 -15.46 -9.14
CA TYR A 125 14.13 -15.38 -10.50
C TYR A 125 14.68 -16.54 -11.31
N LEU A 126 13.80 -17.28 -11.97
CA LEU A 126 14.20 -18.36 -12.89
C LEU A 126 14.22 -17.83 -14.33
N MET A 127 15.30 -18.10 -15.03
CA MET A 127 15.54 -17.73 -16.41
C MET A 127 15.72 -18.97 -17.27
N ARG A 128 15.48 -18.82 -18.58
CA ARG A 128 15.57 -19.87 -19.59
C ARG A 128 14.46 -20.93 -19.42
N GLN A 129 14.44 -21.85 -20.37
CA GLN A 129 13.49 -22.96 -20.45
C GLN A 129 14.17 -24.25 -20.02
N PRO A 130 13.47 -25.13 -19.31
CA PRO A 130 14.01 -26.44 -19.00
C PRO A 130 13.96 -27.38 -20.20
N ASP A 131 14.87 -28.30 -20.26
CA ASP A 131 14.79 -29.45 -21.16
C ASP A 131 13.70 -30.40 -20.70
N ILE A 132 12.84 -30.87 -21.61
CA ILE A 132 11.65 -31.69 -21.28
C ILE A 132 12.02 -33.04 -20.67
N THR A 133 13.17 -33.59 -21.00
CA THR A 133 13.60 -34.93 -20.59
C THR A 133 14.36 -34.88 -19.27
N THR A 134 15.25 -33.91 -19.11
CA THR A 134 16.14 -33.84 -17.96
C THR A 134 15.69 -32.85 -16.89
N GLY A 135 14.79 -31.90 -17.24
CA GLY A 135 14.41 -30.78 -16.37
C GLY A 135 15.52 -29.74 -16.17
N LEU A 136 16.67 -29.91 -16.79
CA LEU A 136 17.83 -29.03 -16.64
C LEU A 136 17.80 -27.89 -17.66
N GLY A 137 18.71 -26.91 -17.51
CA GLY A 137 18.90 -25.80 -18.44
C GLY A 137 18.39 -24.46 -17.96
N MET A 138 17.59 -24.43 -16.89
CA MET A 138 17.22 -23.17 -16.23
C MET A 138 18.40 -22.58 -15.50
N ALA A 139 18.45 -21.25 -15.45
CA ALA A 139 19.38 -20.49 -14.61
C ALA A 139 18.58 -19.77 -13.50
N ALA A 140 19.17 -19.70 -12.33
CA ALA A 140 18.57 -19.06 -11.17
C ALA A 140 19.34 -17.78 -10.81
N LEU A 141 18.62 -16.67 -10.64
CA LEU A 141 19.16 -15.39 -10.20
C LEU A 141 18.59 -15.10 -8.79
N PRO A 142 19.36 -15.32 -7.72
CA PRO A 142 18.98 -14.88 -6.41
C PRO A 142 19.14 -13.37 -6.30
N ASN A 143 18.19 -12.71 -5.62
CA ASN A 143 18.24 -11.28 -5.35
C ASN A 143 17.94 -11.00 -3.89
N TYR A 144 18.68 -10.07 -3.31
CA TYR A 144 18.37 -9.43 -2.04
C TYR A 144 18.24 -7.93 -2.26
N SER A 145 17.16 -7.36 -1.76
CA SER A 145 16.93 -5.93 -1.84
C SER A 145 16.25 -5.42 -0.58
N GLU A 146 16.73 -4.29 -0.11
CA GLU A 146 16.17 -3.58 1.02
C GLU A 146 15.99 -2.11 0.63
N TYR A 147 14.78 -1.60 0.85
CA TYR A 147 14.41 -0.23 0.54
C TYR A 147 13.63 0.37 1.69
N SER A 148 13.88 1.64 1.96
CA SER A 148 12.99 2.45 2.77
C SER A 148 12.56 3.70 2.02
N PHE A 149 11.34 4.13 2.30
CA PHE A 149 10.71 5.22 1.59
C PHE A 149 9.93 6.08 2.59
N GLN A 150 10.21 7.39 2.59
CA GLN A 150 9.51 8.36 3.42
C GLN A 150 8.77 9.36 2.54
N GLN A 151 7.52 9.63 2.85
CA GLN A 151 6.70 10.58 2.12
C GLN A 151 5.96 11.52 3.07
N ASN A 152 6.02 12.82 2.76
CA ASN A 152 5.16 13.83 3.34
C ASN A 152 4.26 14.40 2.24
N SER A 153 2.96 14.42 2.50
CA SER A 153 1.98 14.98 1.58
C SER A 153 1.06 15.94 2.33
N ALA A 154 0.79 17.07 1.73
CA ALA A 154 -0.16 18.06 2.24
C ALA A 154 -1.10 18.48 1.11
N ASP A 155 -2.36 18.65 1.45
CA ASP A 155 -3.43 19.06 0.54
C ASP A 155 -4.30 20.12 1.23
N LEU A 156 -4.64 21.16 0.50
CA LEU A 156 -5.53 22.22 0.92
C LEU A 156 -6.58 22.45 -0.16
N GLN A 157 -7.85 22.37 0.19
CA GLN A 157 -8.95 22.57 -0.73
C GLN A 157 -9.99 23.54 -0.14
N VAL A 158 -10.40 24.51 -0.93
CA VAL A 158 -11.52 25.40 -0.62
C VAL A 158 -12.63 25.17 -1.65
N THR A 159 -13.84 24.93 -1.16
CA THR A 159 -15.03 24.72 -1.99
C THR A 159 -16.11 25.68 -1.52
N GLY A 160 -16.82 26.31 -2.43
CA GLY A 160 -17.93 27.17 -2.07
C GLY A 160 -18.73 27.64 -3.26
N GLY A 161 -19.86 28.27 -2.96
CA GLY A 161 -20.77 28.81 -3.95
C GLY A 161 -21.12 30.25 -3.69
N TRP A 162 -21.50 30.96 -4.75
CA TRP A 162 -22.03 32.32 -4.71
C TRP A 162 -23.11 32.51 -5.78
N GLU A 163 -23.93 33.54 -5.61
CA GLU A 163 -24.92 33.93 -6.59
C GLU A 163 -24.44 35.13 -7.40
N LEU A 164 -24.58 35.05 -8.71
CA LEU A 164 -24.29 36.18 -9.64
C LEU A 164 -25.30 36.17 -10.78
N GLY A 165 -25.94 37.31 -11.02
CA GLY A 165 -26.94 37.46 -12.10
C GLY A 165 -28.14 36.51 -11.96
N GLY A 166 -28.59 36.20 -10.74
CA GLY A 166 -29.69 35.26 -10.45
C GLY A 166 -29.35 33.77 -10.70
N ARG A 167 -28.08 33.43 -10.84
CA ARG A 167 -27.58 32.07 -11.01
C ARG A 167 -26.61 31.72 -9.91
N ARG A 168 -26.69 30.46 -9.41
CA ARG A 168 -25.73 29.89 -8.47
C ARG A 168 -24.49 29.44 -9.22
N HIS A 169 -23.34 29.85 -8.74
CA HIS A 169 -22.02 29.42 -9.19
C HIS A 169 -21.30 28.68 -8.07
N GLU A 170 -20.50 27.67 -8.42
CA GLU A 170 -19.69 26.91 -7.47
C GLU A 170 -18.24 26.88 -7.96
N ALA A 171 -17.31 26.89 -7.02
CA ALA A 171 -15.89 26.75 -7.31
C ALA A 171 -15.21 25.80 -6.33
N VAL A 172 -14.18 25.14 -6.82
CA VAL A 172 -13.22 24.38 -6.06
C VAL A 172 -11.84 24.87 -6.42
N VAL A 173 -11.06 25.25 -5.40
CA VAL A 173 -9.65 25.63 -5.55
C VAL A 173 -8.85 24.77 -4.60
N GLY A 174 -7.74 24.21 -5.07
CA GLY A 174 -6.89 23.33 -4.25
C GLY A 174 -5.41 23.49 -4.57
N LEU A 175 -4.59 23.16 -3.58
CA LEU A 175 -3.14 23.09 -3.67
C LEU A 175 -2.71 21.77 -3.01
N THR A 176 -1.90 20.99 -3.74
CA THR A 176 -1.31 19.74 -3.23
C THR A 176 0.20 19.82 -3.31
N SER A 177 0.88 19.39 -2.26
CA SER A 177 2.33 19.25 -2.21
C SER A 177 2.68 17.86 -1.71
N SER A 178 3.63 17.18 -2.37
CA SER A 178 4.15 15.90 -1.94
C SER A 178 5.67 15.85 -2.13
N ARG A 179 6.35 15.35 -1.10
CA ARG A 179 7.80 15.13 -1.12
C ARG A 179 8.09 13.71 -0.67
N ALA A 180 8.81 12.98 -1.50
CA ALA A 180 9.25 11.63 -1.23
C ALA A 180 10.78 11.55 -1.17
N ARG A 181 11.29 10.66 -0.32
CA ARG A 181 12.71 10.29 -0.24
C ARG A 181 12.82 8.78 -0.18
N GLU A 182 13.69 8.23 -1.00
CA GLU A 182 14.01 6.81 -1.04
C GLU A 182 15.43 6.61 -0.50
N HIS A 183 15.61 5.57 0.30
CA HIS A 183 16.91 5.10 0.77
C HIS A 183 17.04 3.64 0.35
N LYS A 184 18.12 3.33 -0.37
CA LYS A 184 18.53 1.97 -0.72
C LYS A 184 19.67 1.58 0.21
N ALA A 185 19.56 0.40 0.80
CA ALA A 185 20.65 -0.20 1.56
C ALA A 185 21.54 -1.06 0.65
#